data_2a36641afe7724211b375593e49576cd
#
_entry.id   2a36641afe7724211b375593e49576cd
#
_cell.length_a   1.000
_cell.length_b   1.000
_cell.length_c   1.000
_cell.angle_alpha   90.00
_cell.angle_beta   90.00
_cell.angle_gamma   90.00
#
_symmetry.space_group_name_H-M   'P 1'
#
loop_
_entity.id
_entity.type
_entity.pdbx_description
1 polymer ?
#
loop_
_entity_poly.entity_id
_entity_poly.type
_entity_poly.pdbx_seq_one_letter_code
_entity_poly.pdbx_strand_id
1 'polypeptide(L)'
;MRHLASRVLVAAAAALAVLTTVTTPAQAAAPASPAVTFTNPIAEQRADPHIFKHTDGFYYFTATVPAYDRIVMRRATTLQGLATAPETTIWTKHATGEMGAHIWAPEIHFIDGKWYIYFTAGWSNDIWRIRPYVLETSAANPITGTWTEKGRISLPMDTFSLDATTFTHNGTRYLSWAQEDPALGKGTQLYLAKMANPWTITGSPVMISKPEYAWETAGARVNEGPAVIQKNGKLFMTYSASATNANYCLGLLTADATADLMNPASWSKTPTPVLKSNDRTSQYGPGHNSFTVSEDGKSDILVYHARNYRDIVGDPLKDPNRRTRYQKIYWNADGTPNFGIPVADGVTPVRFSSYNYPDRFIRHWEFRARTEANVTNLADSQFRVVPGLAGNGTVSLESANFPGYYLRHKNNEVWVEKDDGTTLFDNDASFHERAGLADSAAGVSYESYNFPGRYIRHYNHLLYTQPVTTTVGRQDATFYKQ
;
A
#
# COMPACT_ATOMS: atom_id res chain seq x y z
N MET A 1 42.26 -89.43 13.87
CA MET A 1 42.03 -88.79 12.58
C MET A 1 41.91 -87.32 12.84
N ARG A 2 42.87 -86.57 12.34
CA ARG A 2 43.10 -85.16 12.72
C ARG A 2 42.35 -84.23 11.73
N HIS A 3 41.51 -83.28 12.22
CA HIS A 3 40.97 -82.19 11.44
C HIS A 3 41.76 -80.94 11.67
N LEU A 4 42.38 -80.41 10.62
CA LEU A 4 42.95 -79.07 10.53
C LEU A 4 41.82 -78.05 10.34
N ALA A 5 41.80 -77.04 11.21
CA ALA A 5 40.96 -75.84 11.04
C ALA A 5 41.81 -74.71 10.48
N SER A 6 41.47 -74.25 9.27
CA SER A 6 42.07 -73.07 8.64
C SER A 6 41.43 -71.80 9.19
N ARG A 7 42.22 -70.87 9.70
CA ARG A 7 41.81 -69.54 10.12
C ARG A 7 41.99 -68.62 8.93
N VAL A 8 40.89 -67.97 8.49
CA VAL A 8 40.89 -66.86 7.51
C VAL A 8 40.96 -65.53 8.27
N LEU A 9 42.04 -64.80 8.05
CA LEU A 9 42.15 -63.40 8.50
C LEU A 9 41.39 -62.48 7.53
N VAL A 10 40.40 -61.76 8.04
CA VAL A 10 39.77 -60.68 7.32
C VAL A 10 40.41 -59.34 7.73
N ALA A 11 41.15 -58.73 6.82
CA ALA A 11 41.70 -57.39 7.02
C ALA A 11 40.58 -56.34 6.66
N ALA A 12 40.11 -55.57 7.64
CA ALA A 12 39.21 -54.45 7.45
C ALA A 12 40.03 -53.22 7.08
N ALA A 13 39.90 -52.74 5.84
CA ALA A 13 40.44 -51.44 5.42
C ALA A 13 39.40 -50.35 5.76
N ALA A 14 39.71 -49.48 6.71
CA ALA A 14 38.93 -48.31 7.01
C ALA A 14 39.23 -47.22 5.99
N ALA A 15 38.28 -46.93 5.08
CA ALA A 15 38.35 -45.79 4.19
C ALA A 15 37.85 -44.53 4.94
N LEU A 16 38.74 -43.59 5.18
CA LEU A 16 38.44 -42.27 5.74
C LEU A 16 37.86 -41.39 4.60
N ALA A 17 36.55 -41.23 4.57
CA ALA A 17 35.91 -40.27 3.66
C ALA A 17 36.04 -38.84 4.23
N VAL A 18 36.93 -38.06 3.64
CA VAL A 18 37.01 -36.61 3.89
C VAL A 18 35.84 -35.96 3.18
N LEU A 19 34.79 -35.57 3.94
CA LEU A 19 33.73 -34.70 3.44
C LEU A 19 34.29 -33.28 3.29
N THR A 20 34.69 -32.88 2.09
CA THR A 20 34.89 -31.51 1.75
C THR A 20 33.51 -30.86 1.58
N THR A 21 33.09 -30.06 2.56
CA THR A 21 31.92 -29.19 2.42
C THR A 21 32.28 -28.10 1.38
N VAL A 22 31.79 -28.26 0.16
CA VAL A 22 31.80 -27.19 -0.83
C VAL A 22 30.76 -26.16 -0.37
N THR A 23 31.20 -25.09 0.27
CA THR A 23 30.37 -23.93 0.50
C THR A 23 30.15 -23.26 -0.85
N THR A 24 28.97 -23.48 -1.46
CA THR A 24 28.52 -22.67 -2.59
C THR A 24 28.49 -21.21 -2.12
N PRO A 25 29.11 -20.26 -2.85
CA PRO A 25 28.97 -18.85 -2.53
C PRO A 25 27.47 -18.51 -2.60
N ALA A 26 26.97 -17.85 -1.57
CA ALA A 26 25.59 -17.36 -1.56
C ALA A 26 25.40 -16.53 -2.84
N GLN A 27 24.48 -16.98 -3.68
CA GLN A 27 24.14 -16.28 -4.91
C GLN A 27 23.62 -14.89 -4.49
N ALA A 28 24.26 -13.83 -4.96
CA ALA A 28 23.82 -12.47 -4.71
C ALA A 28 22.33 -12.38 -5.08
N ALA A 29 21.51 -11.97 -4.14
CA ALA A 29 20.08 -11.76 -4.42
C ALA A 29 19.96 -10.80 -5.60
N ALA A 30 19.04 -11.08 -6.52
CA ALA A 30 18.77 -10.18 -7.64
C ALA A 30 18.56 -8.76 -7.10
N PRO A 31 19.10 -7.73 -7.78
CA PRO A 31 18.95 -6.36 -7.31
C PRO A 31 17.47 -6.06 -7.07
N ALA A 32 17.17 -5.54 -5.90
CA ALA A 32 15.82 -5.13 -5.55
C ALA A 32 15.31 -4.15 -6.61
N SER A 33 14.03 -4.23 -6.95
CA SER A 33 13.41 -3.26 -7.87
C SER A 33 13.71 -1.84 -7.37
N PRO A 34 13.97 -0.88 -8.28
CA PRO A 34 14.20 0.50 -7.89
C PRO A 34 13.12 0.98 -6.93
N ALA A 35 13.50 1.77 -5.95
CA ALA A 35 12.55 2.35 -5.02
C ALA A 35 11.55 3.23 -5.78
N VAL A 36 10.27 3.00 -5.54
CA VAL A 36 9.20 3.85 -6.06
C VAL A 36 8.84 4.86 -5.00
N THR A 37 8.96 6.15 -5.33
CA THR A 37 8.61 7.26 -4.44
C THR A 37 7.59 8.17 -5.10
N PHE A 38 6.73 8.77 -4.28
CA PHE A 38 5.69 9.72 -4.66
C PHE A 38 5.77 10.94 -3.76
N THR A 39 5.23 12.06 -4.21
CA THR A 39 5.01 13.22 -3.35
C THR A 39 3.53 13.32 -3.01
N ASN A 40 3.17 13.13 -1.76
CA ASN A 40 1.82 13.23 -1.24
C ASN A 40 1.49 14.64 -0.74
N PRO A 41 0.22 15.07 -0.83
CA PRO A 41 -0.90 14.40 -1.47
C PRO A 41 -0.84 14.48 -3.01
N ILE A 42 -1.48 13.52 -3.68
CA ILE A 42 -1.59 13.48 -5.15
C ILE A 42 -2.71 14.38 -5.63
N ALA A 43 -3.79 14.43 -4.88
CA ALA A 43 -4.92 15.32 -5.19
C ALA A 43 -5.55 15.82 -3.89
N GLU A 44 -5.72 17.13 -3.82
CA GLU A 44 -6.51 17.78 -2.79
C GLU A 44 -8.00 17.53 -3.04
N GLN A 45 -8.78 17.41 -1.97
CA GLN A 45 -10.24 17.33 -2.03
C GLN A 45 -10.77 16.27 -3.01
N ARG A 46 -10.10 15.09 -3.03
CA ARG A 46 -10.50 13.92 -3.81
C ARG A 46 -10.57 12.72 -2.86
N ALA A 47 -11.81 12.43 -2.40
CA ALA A 47 -12.11 11.27 -1.57
C ALA A 47 -12.29 10.02 -2.43
N ASP A 48 -12.24 8.85 -1.79
CA ASP A 48 -12.62 7.57 -2.40
C ASP A 48 -11.89 7.32 -3.72
N PRO A 49 -10.53 7.40 -3.74
CA PRO A 49 -9.75 7.40 -4.97
C PRO A 49 -9.67 6.00 -5.59
N HIS A 50 -9.91 5.91 -6.90
CA HIS A 50 -9.68 4.69 -7.66
C HIS A 50 -8.74 4.95 -8.83
N ILE A 51 -7.72 4.09 -8.99
CA ILE A 51 -6.76 4.16 -10.09
C ILE A 51 -6.66 2.82 -10.80
N PHE A 52 -6.87 2.86 -12.10
CA PHE A 52 -6.71 1.72 -13.00
C PHE A 52 -5.51 1.93 -13.91
N LYS A 53 -4.55 1.00 -13.91
CA LYS A 53 -3.46 0.95 -14.88
C LYS A 53 -3.91 0.12 -16.08
N HIS A 54 -3.99 0.75 -17.26
CA HIS A 54 -4.41 0.08 -18.48
C HIS A 54 -3.22 -0.33 -19.36
N THR A 55 -3.44 -1.29 -20.24
CA THR A 55 -2.41 -1.82 -21.16
C THR A 55 -1.97 -0.83 -22.24
N ASP A 56 -2.67 0.30 -22.40
CA ASP A 56 -2.27 1.42 -23.27
C ASP A 56 -1.12 2.26 -22.68
N GLY A 57 -0.65 1.92 -21.48
CA GLY A 57 0.43 2.60 -20.76
C GLY A 57 -0.02 3.75 -19.89
N PHE A 58 -1.32 4.03 -19.79
CA PHE A 58 -1.85 5.09 -18.92
C PHE A 58 -2.43 4.55 -17.63
N TYR A 59 -2.37 5.39 -16.62
CA TYR A 59 -3.16 5.31 -15.39
C TYR A 59 -4.38 6.22 -15.55
N TYR A 60 -5.54 5.71 -15.17
CA TYR A 60 -6.81 6.44 -15.13
C TYR A 60 -7.24 6.62 -13.69
N PHE A 61 -7.47 7.85 -13.29
CA PHE A 61 -7.82 8.22 -11.92
C PHE A 61 -9.21 8.85 -11.89
N THR A 62 -10.03 8.36 -10.98
CA THR A 62 -11.32 8.95 -10.62
C THR A 62 -11.47 8.98 -9.10
N ALA A 63 -12.29 9.88 -8.58
CA ALA A 63 -12.53 10.05 -7.16
C ALA A 63 -13.80 10.86 -6.92
N THR A 64 -14.34 10.80 -5.71
CA THR A 64 -15.44 11.66 -5.27
C THR A 64 -15.02 13.13 -5.23
N VAL A 65 -15.79 14.00 -5.88
CA VAL A 65 -15.62 15.46 -5.78
C VAL A 65 -16.45 16.04 -4.64
N PRO A 66 -16.02 17.12 -3.97
CA PRO A 66 -16.74 17.66 -2.80
C PRO A 66 -18.17 18.13 -3.07
N ALA A 67 -18.48 18.51 -4.30
CA ALA A 67 -19.83 18.94 -4.70
C ALA A 67 -20.81 17.78 -4.85
N TYR A 68 -20.33 16.53 -4.91
CA TYR A 68 -21.16 15.32 -5.08
C TYR A 68 -22.13 15.38 -6.27
N ASP A 69 -21.70 16.02 -7.37
CA ASP A 69 -22.56 16.37 -8.50
C ASP A 69 -22.09 15.82 -9.86
N ARG A 70 -20.92 15.21 -9.92
CA ARG A 70 -20.30 14.73 -11.17
C ARG A 70 -19.23 13.68 -10.95
N ILE A 71 -18.88 13.01 -12.02
CA ILE A 71 -17.73 12.10 -12.10
C ILE A 71 -16.65 12.80 -12.93
N VAL A 72 -15.44 12.82 -12.38
CA VAL A 72 -14.24 13.39 -13.01
C VAL A 72 -13.22 12.32 -13.30
N MET A 73 -12.37 12.56 -14.30
CA MET A 73 -11.29 11.64 -14.64
C MET A 73 -10.02 12.42 -15.02
N ARG A 74 -8.86 11.87 -14.60
CA ARG A 74 -7.53 12.26 -15.05
C ARG A 74 -6.82 11.06 -15.65
N ARG A 75 -5.85 11.27 -16.53
CA ARG A 75 -4.94 10.22 -16.98
C ARG A 75 -3.51 10.73 -17.09
N ALA A 76 -2.55 9.87 -16.84
CA ALA A 76 -1.13 10.13 -17.03
C ALA A 76 -0.38 8.83 -17.28
N THR A 77 0.82 8.89 -17.84
CA THR A 77 1.69 7.73 -18.05
C THR A 77 2.42 7.31 -16.77
N THR A 78 2.40 8.16 -15.74
CA THR A 78 2.99 7.88 -14.43
C THR A 78 2.00 8.18 -13.32
N LEU A 79 2.12 7.48 -12.18
CA LEU A 79 1.30 7.73 -10.99
C LEU A 79 1.48 9.15 -10.48
N GLN A 80 2.73 9.64 -10.39
CA GLN A 80 3.00 11.02 -9.95
C GLN A 80 2.45 12.05 -10.94
N GLY A 81 2.42 11.74 -12.24
CA GLY A 81 1.86 12.61 -13.26
C GLY A 81 0.36 12.88 -13.10
N LEU A 82 -0.38 12.00 -12.41
CA LEU A 82 -1.80 12.23 -12.10
C LEU A 82 -2.03 13.45 -11.19
N ALA A 83 -1.03 13.86 -10.40
CA ALA A 83 -1.13 15.03 -9.52
C ALA A 83 -1.39 16.33 -10.32
N THR A 84 -0.79 16.47 -11.51
CA THR A 84 -0.88 17.65 -12.36
C THR A 84 -1.66 17.43 -13.65
N ALA A 85 -2.13 16.20 -13.90
CA ALA A 85 -2.90 15.89 -15.09
C ALA A 85 -4.22 16.68 -15.15
N PRO A 86 -4.62 17.17 -16.33
CA PRO A 86 -5.91 17.84 -16.50
C PRO A 86 -7.07 16.94 -16.06
N GLU A 87 -8.01 17.51 -15.31
CA GLU A 87 -9.22 16.84 -14.88
C GLU A 87 -10.37 17.15 -15.81
N THR A 88 -11.06 16.12 -16.29
CA THR A 88 -12.20 16.23 -17.19
C THR A 88 -13.44 15.68 -16.51
N THR A 89 -14.54 16.44 -16.54
CA THR A 89 -15.86 15.93 -16.17
C THR A 89 -16.37 15.02 -17.29
N ILE A 90 -16.64 13.76 -16.97
CA ILE A 90 -17.09 12.75 -17.93
C ILE A 90 -18.59 12.45 -17.82
N TRP A 91 -19.20 12.75 -16.69
CA TRP A 91 -20.63 12.60 -16.46
C TRP A 91 -21.09 13.53 -15.32
N THR A 92 -22.34 13.99 -15.37
CA THR A 92 -22.95 14.87 -14.35
C THR A 92 -24.28 14.28 -13.86
N LYS A 93 -24.61 14.56 -12.60
CA LYS A 93 -25.84 14.10 -11.98
C LYS A 93 -27.10 14.57 -12.73
N HIS A 94 -28.16 13.82 -12.62
CA HIS A 94 -29.47 14.22 -13.14
C HIS A 94 -30.07 15.39 -12.34
N ALA A 95 -30.85 16.21 -13.00
CA ALA A 95 -31.59 17.28 -12.36
C ALA A 95 -32.73 16.74 -11.47
N THR A 96 -33.32 15.60 -11.87
CA THR A 96 -34.46 14.99 -11.19
C THR A 96 -34.35 13.45 -11.21
N GLY A 97 -34.98 12.78 -10.24
CA GLY A 97 -35.04 11.31 -10.18
C GLY A 97 -33.79 10.65 -9.66
N GLU A 98 -33.52 9.45 -10.16
CA GLU A 98 -32.32 8.64 -9.84
C GLU A 98 -31.06 9.37 -10.28
N MET A 99 -29.93 9.09 -9.60
CA MET A 99 -28.62 9.71 -9.88
C MET A 99 -28.64 11.24 -9.79
N GLY A 100 -29.55 11.81 -8.98
CA GLY A 100 -29.74 13.25 -8.83
C GLY A 100 -29.00 13.86 -7.64
N ALA A 101 -28.35 13.07 -6.78
CA ALA A 101 -27.63 13.53 -5.60
C ALA A 101 -26.53 12.55 -5.21
N HIS A 102 -25.59 12.98 -4.36
CA HIS A 102 -24.59 12.14 -3.72
C HIS A 102 -23.84 11.22 -4.69
N ILE A 103 -23.23 11.80 -5.72
CA ILE A 103 -22.39 11.06 -6.66
C ILE A 103 -21.08 10.74 -5.96
N TRP A 104 -20.93 9.49 -5.49
CA TRP A 104 -19.85 9.05 -4.62
C TRP A 104 -19.09 7.85 -5.17
N ALA A 105 -17.84 7.72 -4.73
CA ALA A 105 -16.97 6.56 -4.90
C ALA A 105 -16.97 5.95 -6.32
N PRO A 106 -16.67 6.75 -7.36
CA PRO A 106 -16.57 6.21 -8.71
C PRO A 106 -15.32 5.32 -8.84
N GLU A 107 -15.49 4.12 -9.38
CA GLU A 107 -14.42 3.17 -9.71
C GLU A 107 -14.39 2.90 -11.21
N ILE A 108 -13.24 3.06 -11.87
CA ILE A 108 -13.06 2.76 -13.30
C ILE A 108 -12.48 1.39 -13.52
N HIS A 109 -13.09 0.58 -14.38
CA HIS A 109 -12.66 -0.76 -14.74
C HIS A 109 -12.68 -0.96 -16.25
N PHE A 110 -11.75 -1.76 -16.78
CA PHE A 110 -11.75 -2.21 -18.18
C PHE A 110 -12.09 -3.69 -18.24
N ILE A 111 -13.22 -4.03 -18.88
CA ILE A 111 -13.81 -5.36 -18.85
C ILE A 111 -14.25 -5.71 -20.27
N ASP A 112 -13.77 -6.83 -20.82
CA ASP A 112 -14.17 -7.37 -22.12
C ASP A 112 -14.14 -6.31 -23.26
N GLY A 113 -13.08 -5.48 -23.27
CA GLY A 113 -12.85 -4.49 -24.31
C GLY A 113 -13.63 -3.17 -24.12
N LYS A 114 -14.28 -2.97 -22.98
CA LYS A 114 -15.03 -1.76 -22.67
C LYS A 114 -14.66 -1.20 -21.31
N TRP A 115 -14.90 0.09 -21.12
CA TRP A 115 -14.74 0.77 -19.84
C TRP A 115 -16.07 0.82 -19.10
N TYR A 116 -16.00 0.62 -17.80
CA TYR A 116 -17.13 0.71 -16.88
C TYR A 116 -16.75 1.61 -15.71
N ILE A 117 -17.71 2.42 -15.25
CA ILE A 117 -17.61 3.11 -13.98
C ILE A 117 -18.73 2.61 -13.09
N TYR A 118 -18.34 2.07 -11.93
CA TYR A 118 -19.25 1.81 -10.84
C TYR A 118 -19.24 3.02 -9.92
N PHE A 119 -20.40 3.47 -9.51
CA PHE A 119 -20.51 4.62 -8.61
C PHE A 119 -21.80 4.55 -7.79
N THR A 120 -21.84 5.34 -6.74
CA THR A 120 -22.97 5.45 -5.85
C THR A 120 -23.72 6.74 -6.10
N ALA A 121 -25.05 6.71 -6.08
CA ALA A 121 -25.86 7.90 -6.19
C ALA A 121 -27.15 7.81 -5.41
N GLY A 122 -27.65 8.99 -4.98
CA GLY A 122 -28.97 9.20 -4.40
C GLY A 122 -29.97 9.77 -5.40
N TRP A 123 -31.22 9.87 -4.98
CA TRP A 123 -32.30 10.48 -5.76
C TRP A 123 -32.40 11.98 -5.46
N SER A 124 -32.81 12.78 -6.42
CA SER A 124 -32.90 14.24 -6.24
C SER A 124 -33.92 14.66 -5.17
N ASN A 125 -34.98 13.89 -4.98
CA ASN A 125 -36.04 14.12 -3.99
C ASN A 125 -35.90 13.28 -2.72
N ASP A 126 -34.95 12.31 -2.70
CA ASP A 126 -34.60 11.49 -1.56
C ASP A 126 -33.10 11.20 -1.63
N ILE A 127 -32.29 12.16 -1.21
CA ILE A 127 -30.85 12.13 -1.37
C ILE A 127 -30.18 10.96 -0.64
N TRP A 128 -30.84 10.36 0.36
CA TRP A 128 -30.36 9.22 1.11
C TRP A 128 -30.87 7.87 0.58
N ARG A 129 -31.66 7.86 -0.47
CA ARG A 129 -31.98 6.64 -1.23
C ARG A 129 -30.81 6.27 -2.12
N ILE A 130 -29.74 5.86 -1.47
CA ILE A 130 -28.43 5.58 -2.05
C ILE A 130 -28.40 4.18 -2.67
N ARG A 131 -27.95 4.09 -3.95
CA ARG A 131 -27.82 2.83 -4.71
C ARG A 131 -26.59 2.85 -5.61
N PRO A 132 -26.03 1.68 -5.98
CA PRO A 132 -24.96 1.56 -6.96
C PRO A 132 -25.50 1.60 -8.40
N TYR A 133 -24.78 2.30 -9.26
CA TYR A 133 -25.06 2.50 -10.68
C TYR A 133 -23.82 2.19 -11.53
N VAL A 134 -24.04 1.96 -12.84
CA VAL A 134 -22.96 1.66 -13.78
C VAL A 134 -23.07 2.54 -15.03
N LEU A 135 -21.94 3.08 -15.47
CA LEU A 135 -21.73 3.69 -16.79
C LEU A 135 -20.87 2.76 -17.65
N GLU A 136 -21.08 2.78 -18.97
CA GLU A 136 -20.31 2.04 -19.96
C GLU A 136 -19.86 2.95 -21.10
N THR A 137 -18.63 2.78 -21.58
CA THR A 137 -18.18 3.31 -22.88
C THR A 137 -17.28 2.33 -23.61
N SER A 138 -17.40 2.25 -24.92
CA SER A 138 -16.50 1.47 -25.78
C SER A 138 -15.38 2.32 -26.42
N ALA A 139 -15.27 3.59 -26.03
CA ALA A 139 -14.24 4.49 -26.56
C ALA A 139 -12.84 4.01 -26.14
N ALA A 140 -11.87 4.06 -27.04
CA ALA A 140 -10.49 3.72 -26.72
C ALA A 140 -9.91 4.62 -25.61
N ASN A 141 -10.30 5.91 -25.62
CA ASN A 141 -9.99 6.85 -24.55
C ASN A 141 -11.27 7.19 -23.77
N PRO A 142 -11.40 6.70 -22.51
CA PRO A 142 -12.62 6.91 -21.72
C PRO A 142 -12.87 8.37 -21.33
N ILE A 143 -11.83 9.23 -21.33
CA ILE A 143 -11.96 10.66 -21.00
C ILE A 143 -12.77 11.41 -22.05
N THR A 144 -12.62 11.06 -23.32
CA THR A 144 -13.30 11.70 -24.44
C THR A 144 -14.46 10.86 -24.98
N GLY A 145 -14.72 9.70 -24.36
CA GLY A 145 -15.79 8.81 -24.74
C GLY A 145 -17.17 9.31 -24.33
N THR A 146 -18.20 8.92 -25.09
CA THR A 146 -19.59 9.07 -24.65
C THR A 146 -19.92 7.92 -23.71
N TRP A 147 -20.38 8.25 -22.51
CA TRP A 147 -20.78 7.27 -21.50
C TRP A 147 -22.28 6.98 -21.59
N THR A 148 -22.62 5.71 -21.58
CA THR A 148 -24.00 5.20 -21.58
C THR A 148 -24.34 4.70 -20.18
N GLU A 149 -25.46 5.13 -19.64
CA GLU A 149 -25.96 4.66 -18.36
C GLU A 149 -26.53 3.24 -18.52
N LYS A 150 -26.01 2.29 -17.72
CA LYS A 150 -26.57 0.92 -17.61
C LYS A 150 -27.66 0.85 -16.55
N GLY A 151 -27.80 1.94 -15.78
CA GLY A 151 -28.76 2.03 -14.70
C GLY A 151 -28.27 1.46 -13.37
N ARG A 152 -29.19 1.24 -12.49
CA ARG A 152 -28.98 0.71 -11.15
C ARG A 152 -28.62 -0.78 -11.19
N ILE A 153 -27.65 -1.20 -10.39
CA ILE A 153 -27.44 -2.62 -10.11
C ILE A 153 -28.60 -3.12 -9.24
N SER A 154 -29.36 -4.09 -9.75
CA SER A 154 -30.45 -4.69 -8.99
C SER A 154 -29.90 -5.62 -7.91
N LEU A 155 -30.07 -5.24 -6.65
CA LEU A 155 -29.71 -6.01 -5.47
C LEU A 155 -30.96 -6.64 -4.85
N PRO A 156 -30.85 -7.80 -4.17
CA PRO A 156 -32.03 -8.49 -3.60
C PRO A 156 -32.78 -7.67 -2.54
N MET A 157 -32.06 -6.82 -1.80
CA MET A 157 -32.66 -5.89 -0.84
C MET A 157 -32.61 -4.48 -1.42
N ASP A 158 -33.75 -3.79 -1.51
CA ASP A 158 -33.82 -2.38 -1.95
C ASP A 158 -33.56 -1.45 -0.75
N THR A 159 -32.39 -1.57 -0.14
CA THR A 159 -31.93 -0.78 1.02
C THR A 159 -30.76 0.10 0.67
N PHE A 160 -30.32 0.95 1.61
CA PHE A 160 -29.11 1.75 1.47
C PHE A 160 -27.93 0.87 1.05
N SER A 161 -27.31 1.16 -0.10
CA SER A 161 -26.23 0.35 -0.66
C SER A 161 -25.27 1.20 -1.49
N LEU A 162 -23.95 0.97 -1.32
CA LEU A 162 -22.91 1.85 -1.86
C LEU A 162 -21.62 1.08 -2.12
N ASP A 163 -20.65 1.76 -2.73
CA ASP A 163 -19.24 1.35 -2.85
C ASP A 163 -19.07 -0.01 -3.54
N ALA A 164 -19.63 -0.13 -4.73
CA ALA A 164 -19.54 -1.37 -5.49
C ALA A 164 -18.21 -1.48 -6.22
N THR A 165 -17.43 -2.50 -5.93
CA THR A 165 -16.22 -2.89 -6.65
C THR A 165 -16.38 -4.23 -7.37
N THR A 166 -15.64 -4.44 -8.47
CA THR A 166 -15.66 -5.71 -9.21
C THR A 166 -14.26 -6.25 -9.41
N PHE A 167 -14.12 -7.57 -9.33
CA PHE A 167 -12.88 -8.28 -9.60
C PHE A 167 -13.14 -9.62 -10.27
N THR A 168 -12.13 -10.16 -10.96
CA THR A 168 -12.20 -11.51 -11.55
C THR A 168 -11.30 -12.45 -10.75
N HIS A 169 -11.82 -13.64 -10.42
CA HIS A 169 -11.07 -14.70 -9.80
C HIS A 169 -11.42 -16.04 -10.45
N ASN A 170 -10.40 -16.80 -10.87
CA ASN A 170 -10.56 -18.11 -11.54
C ASN A 170 -11.62 -18.09 -12.67
N GLY A 171 -11.57 -17.03 -13.51
CA GLY A 171 -12.48 -16.87 -14.66
C GLY A 171 -13.90 -16.41 -14.29
N THR A 172 -14.24 -16.30 -13.02
CA THR A 172 -15.53 -15.79 -12.53
C THR A 172 -15.39 -14.33 -12.12
N ARG A 173 -16.31 -13.48 -12.59
CA ARG A 173 -16.41 -12.10 -12.12
C ARG A 173 -17.30 -12.01 -10.88
N TYR A 174 -16.87 -11.22 -9.93
CA TYR A 174 -17.55 -10.94 -8.68
C TYR A 174 -17.82 -9.45 -8.53
N LEU A 175 -18.91 -9.12 -7.84
CA LEU A 175 -19.21 -7.80 -7.30
C LEU A 175 -19.19 -7.89 -5.79
N SER A 176 -18.49 -6.96 -5.13
CA SER A 176 -18.60 -6.71 -3.69
C SER A 176 -19.13 -5.30 -3.46
N TRP A 177 -19.96 -5.10 -2.46
CA TRP A 177 -20.55 -3.80 -2.12
C TRP A 177 -20.91 -3.72 -0.64
N ALA A 178 -21.13 -2.52 -0.14
CA ALA A 178 -21.66 -2.28 1.19
C ALA A 178 -23.18 -2.11 1.13
N GLN A 179 -23.93 -2.72 2.07
CA GLN A 179 -25.38 -2.63 2.11
C GLN A 179 -25.92 -2.72 3.55
N GLU A 180 -26.95 -1.92 3.84
CA GLU A 180 -27.71 -2.03 5.07
C GLU A 180 -28.67 -3.24 5.00
N ASP A 181 -28.55 -4.12 6.00
CA ASP A 181 -29.49 -5.19 6.26
C ASP A 181 -30.42 -4.77 7.42
N PRO A 182 -31.71 -4.53 7.17
CA PRO A 182 -32.66 -4.12 8.22
C PRO A 182 -32.74 -5.09 9.39
N ALA A 183 -32.46 -6.38 9.17
CA ALA A 183 -32.48 -7.39 10.23
C ALA A 183 -31.30 -7.23 11.22
N LEU A 184 -30.23 -6.55 10.81
CA LEU A 184 -29.03 -6.28 11.62
C LEU A 184 -29.01 -4.87 12.23
N GLY A 185 -30.03 -4.08 11.95
CA GLY A 185 -30.13 -2.68 12.36
C GLY A 185 -29.34 -1.73 11.50
N LYS A 186 -29.27 -0.47 11.89
CA LYS A 186 -28.62 0.60 11.13
C LYS A 186 -27.11 0.37 10.98
N GLY A 187 -26.61 0.58 9.76
CA GLY A 187 -25.20 0.41 9.39
C GLY A 187 -25.05 -0.51 8.17
N THR A 188 -23.82 -0.65 7.66
CA THR A 188 -23.55 -1.41 6.42
C THR A 188 -22.70 -2.63 6.66
N GLN A 189 -22.97 -3.69 5.89
CA GLN A 189 -22.27 -4.96 5.83
C GLN A 189 -21.72 -5.15 4.42
N LEU A 190 -20.67 -5.94 4.26
CA LEU A 190 -20.12 -6.30 2.95
C LEU A 190 -20.77 -7.55 2.41
N TYR A 191 -21.23 -7.43 1.18
CA TYR A 191 -21.80 -8.53 0.41
C TYR A 191 -20.92 -8.88 -0.79
N LEU A 192 -21.02 -10.10 -1.25
CA LEU A 192 -20.37 -10.64 -2.43
C LEU A 192 -21.36 -11.40 -3.28
N ALA A 193 -21.33 -11.22 -4.60
CA ALA A 193 -22.08 -11.99 -5.56
C ALA A 193 -21.27 -12.28 -6.80
N LYS A 194 -21.61 -13.38 -7.53
CA LYS A 194 -21.13 -13.60 -8.90
C LYS A 194 -21.87 -12.65 -9.85
N MET A 195 -21.25 -12.33 -10.98
CA MET A 195 -21.84 -11.48 -12.00
C MET A 195 -22.12 -12.26 -13.29
N ALA A 196 -23.27 -11.99 -13.90
CA ALA A 196 -23.62 -12.50 -15.24
C ALA A 196 -23.02 -11.62 -16.34
N ASN A 197 -22.92 -10.32 -16.10
CA ASN A 197 -22.32 -9.30 -16.94
C ASN A 197 -21.87 -8.12 -16.06
N PRO A 198 -21.19 -7.09 -16.56
CA PRO A 198 -20.66 -6.01 -15.72
C PRO A 198 -21.67 -5.17 -14.92
N TRP A 199 -22.97 -5.32 -15.10
CA TRP A 199 -24.01 -4.57 -14.35
C TRP A 199 -25.10 -5.44 -13.76
N THR A 200 -24.95 -6.77 -13.80
CA THR A 200 -25.96 -7.72 -13.32
C THR A 200 -25.31 -8.82 -12.49
N ILE A 201 -25.73 -8.94 -11.23
CA ILE A 201 -25.36 -10.07 -10.37
C ILE A 201 -26.14 -11.33 -10.74
N THR A 202 -25.61 -12.50 -10.41
CA THR A 202 -26.28 -13.79 -10.59
C THR A 202 -26.18 -14.64 -9.33
N GLY A 203 -27.21 -15.46 -9.10
CA GLY A 203 -27.31 -16.25 -7.87
C GLY A 203 -27.63 -15.39 -6.64
N SER A 204 -27.55 -15.99 -5.48
CA SER A 204 -27.81 -15.31 -4.20
C SER A 204 -26.51 -14.69 -3.68
N PRO A 205 -26.52 -13.42 -3.29
CA PRO A 205 -25.37 -12.82 -2.59
C PRO A 205 -25.13 -13.47 -1.23
N VAL A 206 -23.90 -13.38 -0.77
CA VAL A 206 -23.51 -13.77 0.58
C VAL A 206 -22.93 -12.57 1.34
N MET A 207 -23.25 -12.45 2.62
CA MET A 207 -22.64 -11.49 3.51
C MET A 207 -21.28 -12.04 3.96
N ILE A 208 -20.18 -11.32 3.64
CA ILE A 208 -18.83 -11.75 3.97
C ILE A 208 -18.21 -10.98 5.14
N SER A 209 -18.78 -9.83 5.53
CA SER A 209 -18.38 -9.07 6.70
C SER A 209 -19.52 -8.24 7.26
N LYS A 210 -19.54 -8.07 8.57
CA LYS A 210 -20.38 -7.10 9.31
C LYS A 210 -19.53 -6.42 10.39
N PRO A 211 -19.86 -5.19 10.82
CA PRO A 211 -19.16 -4.55 11.93
C PRO A 211 -19.32 -5.33 13.23
N GLU A 212 -18.23 -5.85 13.78
CA GLU A 212 -18.20 -6.69 14.99
C GLU A 212 -17.24 -6.14 16.06
N TYR A 213 -16.16 -5.51 15.63
CA TYR A 213 -15.15 -4.97 16.54
C TYR A 213 -15.47 -3.52 16.94
N ALA A 214 -15.02 -3.11 18.12
CA ALA A 214 -15.22 -1.74 18.61
C ALA A 214 -14.68 -0.69 17.64
N TRP A 215 -13.56 -0.98 16.98
CA TRP A 215 -12.96 -0.10 15.99
C TRP A 215 -13.74 0.00 14.67
N GLU A 216 -14.70 -0.89 14.41
CA GLU A 216 -15.58 -0.83 13.25
C GLU A 216 -16.87 -0.05 13.52
N THR A 217 -17.10 0.35 14.77
CA THR A 217 -18.37 0.96 15.22
C THR A 217 -18.19 2.32 15.88
N ALA A 218 -16.96 2.90 15.81
CA ALA A 218 -16.68 4.18 16.45
C ALA A 218 -17.35 5.34 15.66
N GLY A 219 -18.47 5.82 16.17
CA GLY A 219 -19.28 6.91 15.60
C GLY A 219 -20.22 6.49 14.46
N ALA A 220 -19.94 5.41 13.73
CA ALA A 220 -20.82 4.78 12.75
C ALA A 220 -20.52 3.29 12.68
N ARG A 221 -21.54 2.48 12.47
CA ARG A 221 -21.44 1.03 12.39
C ARG A 221 -21.41 0.61 10.91
N VAL A 222 -20.23 0.67 10.31
CA VAL A 222 -20.08 0.43 8.86
C VAL A 222 -18.91 -0.49 8.55
N ASN A 223 -19.09 -1.35 7.54
CA ASN A 223 -18.06 -1.91 6.68
C ASN A 223 -18.41 -1.47 5.25
N GLU A 224 -17.53 -0.73 4.58
CA GLU A 224 -17.77 -0.13 3.27
C GLU A 224 -16.49 -0.04 2.45
N GLY A 225 -16.53 0.44 1.22
CA GLY A 225 -15.37 0.67 0.36
C GLY A 225 -14.49 -0.57 0.17
N PRO A 226 -15.03 -1.75 -0.24
CA PRO A 226 -14.23 -2.95 -0.45
C PRO A 226 -13.28 -2.76 -1.64
N ALA A 227 -12.02 -3.18 -1.49
CA ALA A 227 -11.04 -3.22 -2.58
C ALA A 227 -10.23 -4.53 -2.51
N VAL A 228 -9.94 -5.14 -3.67
CA VAL A 228 -9.33 -6.47 -3.74
C VAL A 228 -7.97 -6.45 -4.39
N ILE A 229 -7.00 -7.11 -3.74
CA ILE A 229 -5.71 -7.46 -4.33
C ILE A 229 -5.49 -8.97 -4.23
N GLN A 230 -5.03 -9.60 -5.33
CA GLN A 230 -4.76 -11.03 -5.38
C GLN A 230 -3.26 -11.25 -5.49
N LYS A 231 -2.69 -11.92 -4.51
CA LYS A 231 -1.24 -12.19 -4.46
C LYS A 231 -0.91 -13.36 -3.52
N ASN A 232 0.22 -14.00 -3.76
CA ASN A 232 0.77 -15.04 -2.89
C ASN A 232 -0.21 -16.18 -2.59
N GLY A 233 -1.03 -16.57 -3.59
CA GLY A 233 -2.03 -17.63 -3.45
C GLY A 233 -3.26 -17.27 -2.61
N LYS A 234 -3.47 -15.98 -2.34
CA LYS A 234 -4.59 -15.45 -1.54
C LYS A 234 -5.30 -14.29 -2.20
N LEU A 235 -6.53 -14.06 -1.77
CA LEU A 235 -7.26 -12.81 -2.01
C LEU A 235 -7.26 -12.02 -0.70
N PHE A 236 -6.95 -10.75 -0.82
CA PHE A 236 -7.01 -9.78 0.26
C PHE A 236 -8.04 -8.72 -0.12
N MET A 237 -9.08 -8.59 0.69
CA MET A 237 -10.08 -7.54 0.53
C MET A 237 -9.96 -6.57 1.70
N THR A 238 -9.48 -5.38 1.43
CA THR A 238 -9.57 -4.27 2.39
C THR A 238 -10.98 -3.71 2.39
N TYR A 239 -11.37 -3.13 3.50
CA TYR A 239 -12.63 -2.40 3.65
C TYR A 239 -12.45 -1.27 4.65
N SER A 240 -13.29 -0.27 4.56
CA SER A 240 -13.30 0.85 5.49
C SER A 240 -14.32 0.65 6.58
N ALA A 241 -14.05 1.21 7.76
CA ALA A 241 -14.92 1.06 8.92
C ALA A 241 -14.95 2.33 9.78
N SER A 242 -15.99 2.44 10.58
CA SER A 242 -16.28 3.56 11.49
C SER A 242 -16.76 4.84 10.79
N ALA A 243 -16.97 5.90 11.55
CA ALA A 243 -17.35 7.20 11.00
C ALA A 243 -16.23 7.81 10.14
N THR A 244 -16.60 8.60 9.13
CA THR A 244 -15.69 9.24 8.15
C THR A 244 -14.87 10.41 8.74
N ASN A 245 -14.67 10.42 10.05
CA ASN A 245 -13.78 11.32 10.79
C ASN A 245 -12.43 10.64 11.10
N ALA A 246 -11.74 11.05 12.15
CA ALA A 246 -10.46 10.46 12.56
C ALA A 246 -10.55 8.97 13.01
N ASN A 247 -11.75 8.42 13.19
CA ASN A 247 -11.94 7.00 13.48
C ASN A 247 -11.94 6.13 12.22
N TYR A 248 -12.13 6.71 11.03
CA TYR A 248 -12.12 5.97 9.78
C TYR A 248 -10.79 5.23 9.58
N CYS A 249 -10.86 3.97 9.18
CA CYS A 249 -9.69 3.10 9.12
C CYS A 249 -9.96 1.92 8.18
N LEU A 250 -8.90 1.20 7.81
CA LEU A 250 -9.00 0.00 6.98
C LEU A 250 -8.97 -1.28 7.82
N GLY A 251 -9.90 -2.18 7.54
CA GLY A 251 -9.87 -3.59 7.91
C GLY A 251 -9.40 -4.47 6.77
N LEU A 252 -9.22 -5.77 7.03
CA LEU A 252 -8.76 -6.73 6.04
C LEU A 252 -9.50 -8.07 6.20
N LEU A 253 -10.05 -8.55 5.09
CA LEU A 253 -10.52 -9.92 4.91
C LEU A 253 -9.50 -10.68 4.06
N THR A 254 -9.28 -11.94 4.37
CA THR A 254 -8.37 -12.83 3.62
C THR A 254 -9.07 -14.13 3.29
N ALA A 255 -8.94 -14.58 2.04
CA ALA A 255 -9.37 -15.91 1.59
C ALA A 255 -8.25 -16.59 0.79
N ASP A 256 -8.17 -17.91 0.85
CA ASP A 256 -7.28 -18.66 -0.03
C ASP A 256 -7.78 -18.61 -1.48
N ALA A 257 -6.87 -18.52 -2.44
CA ALA A 257 -7.21 -18.45 -3.86
C ALA A 257 -7.92 -19.70 -4.40
N THR A 258 -7.87 -20.81 -3.67
CA THR A 258 -8.56 -22.07 -4.02
C THR A 258 -9.88 -22.24 -3.30
N ALA A 259 -10.23 -21.34 -2.36
CA ALA A 259 -11.46 -21.43 -1.58
C ALA A 259 -12.71 -21.02 -2.40
N ASP A 260 -13.86 -21.51 -2.02
CA ASP A 260 -15.14 -20.99 -2.52
C ASP A 260 -15.42 -19.63 -1.90
N LEU A 261 -15.26 -18.57 -2.69
CA LEU A 261 -15.47 -17.19 -2.22
C LEU A 261 -16.91 -16.87 -1.84
N MET A 262 -17.89 -17.69 -2.34
CA MET A 262 -19.31 -17.55 -1.98
C MET A 262 -19.64 -18.22 -0.64
N ASN A 263 -18.69 -18.91 -0.01
CA ASN A 263 -18.84 -19.40 1.35
C ASN A 263 -18.27 -18.34 2.32
N PRO A 264 -19.11 -17.71 3.18
CA PRO A 264 -18.61 -16.72 4.15
C PRO A 264 -17.49 -17.23 5.06
N ALA A 265 -17.47 -18.52 5.38
CA ALA A 265 -16.43 -19.13 6.21
C ALA A 265 -15.05 -19.20 5.54
N SER A 266 -14.96 -18.95 4.22
CA SER A 266 -13.69 -18.84 3.50
C SER A 266 -12.96 -17.54 3.79
N TRP A 267 -13.65 -16.53 4.36
CA TRP A 267 -13.11 -15.23 4.65
C TRP A 267 -12.74 -15.08 6.12
N SER A 268 -11.47 -14.84 6.41
CA SER A 268 -11.00 -14.52 7.75
C SER A 268 -10.79 -13.01 7.88
N LYS A 269 -11.26 -12.43 9.00
CA LYS A 269 -11.18 -11.00 9.31
C LYS A 269 -10.08 -10.73 10.31
N THR A 270 -9.26 -9.69 10.08
CA THR A 270 -8.27 -9.24 11.08
C THR A 270 -8.97 -8.62 12.29
N PRO A 271 -8.51 -8.91 13.52
CA PRO A 271 -9.13 -8.38 14.73
C PRO A 271 -8.80 -6.91 15.01
N THR A 272 -7.83 -6.35 14.28
CA THR A 272 -7.38 -4.97 14.41
C THR A 272 -7.32 -4.30 13.04
N PRO A 273 -7.47 -2.96 12.97
CA PRO A 273 -7.34 -2.26 11.70
C PRO A 273 -5.92 -2.37 11.15
N VAL A 274 -5.81 -2.51 9.82
CA VAL A 274 -4.54 -2.63 9.11
C VAL A 274 -3.95 -1.28 8.70
N LEU A 275 -4.76 -0.22 8.69
CA LEU A 275 -4.34 1.17 8.52
C LEU A 275 -5.29 2.07 9.28
N LYS A 276 -4.79 2.97 10.13
CA LYS A 276 -5.57 3.87 10.97
C LYS A 276 -4.88 5.21 11.15
N SER A 277 -5.60 6.20 11.69
CA SER A 277 -5.06 7.53 12.02
C SER A 277 -3.74 7.46 12.78
N ASN A 278 -2.85 8.40 12.46
CA ASN A 278 -1.54 8.49 13.09
C ASN A 278 -1.20 9.96 13.40
N ASP A 279 -1.07 10.27 14.69
CA ASP A 279 -0.78 11.63 15.16
C ASP A 279 0.61 12.12 14.75
N ARG A 280 1.61 11.24 14.72
CA ARG A 280 2.98 11.65 14.39
C ARG A 280 3.10 12.06 12.92
N THR A 281 2.42 11.37 12.03
CA THR A 281 2.42 11.72 10.60
C THR A 281 1.34 12.73 10.23
N SER A 282 0.50 13.14 11.21
CA SER A 282 -0.65 14.04 11.00
C SER A 282 -1.55 13.56 9.86
N GLN A 283 -1.89 12.25 9.85
CA GLN A 283 -2.79 11.66 8.88
C GLN A 283 -3.97 11.01 9.60
N TYR A 284 -5.18 11.45 9.28
CA TYR A 284 -6.40 11.09 10.00
C TYR A 284 -7.48 10.56 9.08
N GLY A 285 -8.18 9.53 9.54
CA GLY A 285 -9.23 8.87 8.79
C GLY A 285 -8.74 8.25 7.48
N PRO A 286 -7.61 7.49 7.46
CA PRO A 286 -7.17 6.84 6.24
C PRO A 286 -8.16 5.73 5.85
N GLY A 287 -8.68 5.77 4.63
CA GLY A 287 -9.64 4.77 4.19
C GLY A 287 -10.03 4.89 2.74
N HIS A 288 -11.07 4.13 2.38
CA HIS A 288 -11.68 3.99 1.06
C HIS A 288 -10.61 3.88 -0.02
N ASN A 289 -9.84 2.80 0.04
CA ASN A 289 -8.68 2.60 -0.79
C ASN A 289 -9.00 1.87 -2.10
N SER A 290 -8.11 2.02 -3.05
CA SER A 290 -7.94 1.12 -4.19
C SER A 290 -6.51 0.62 -4.27
N PHE A 291 -6.25 -0.32 -5.17
CA PHE A 291 -4.92 -0.85 -5.44
C PHE A 291 -4.52 -0.58 -6.88
N THR A 292 -3.25 -0.28 -7.07
CA THR A 292 -2.63 -0.19 -8.38
C THR A 292 -1.19 -0.72 -8.33
N VAL A 293 -0.43 -0.62 -9.41
CA VAL A 293 0.96 -1.05 -9.47
C VAL A 293 1.85 0.08 -9.99
N SER A 294 3.12 0.06 -9.63
CA SER A 294 4.12 0.98 -10.16
C SER A 294 4.26 0.90 -11.68
N GLU A 295 4.96 1.86 -12.28
CA GLU A 295 5.18 1.96 -13.72
C GLU A 295 5.83 0.69 -14.29
N ASP A 296 6.78 0.12 -13.60
CA ASP A 296 7.47 -1.13 -13.96
C ASP A 296 6.69 -2.41 -13.59
N GLY A 297 5.52 -2.27 -12.93
CA GLY A 297 4.66 -3.36 -12.50
C GLY A 297 5.19 -4.20 -11.32
N LYS A 298 6.28 -3.79 -10.68
CA LYS A 298 6.95 -4.60 -9.65
C LYS A 298 6.56 -4.27 -8.22
N SER A 299 5.99 -3.09 -8.00
CA SER A 299 5.52 -2.65 -6.68
C SER A 299 4.01 -2.50 -6.65
N ASP A 300 3.37 -3.06 -5.64
CA ASP A 300 1.96 -2.85 -5.36
C ASP A 300 1.79 -1.54 -4.58
N ILE A 301 0.81 -0.74 -4.96
CA ILE A 301 0.58 0.60 -4.43
C ILE A 301 -0.81 0.67 -3.81
N LEU A 302 -0.86 1.09 -2.56
CA LEU A 302 -2.09 1.48 -1.88
C LEU A 302 -2.41 2.92 -2.26
N VAL A 303 -3.61 3.13 -2.78
CA VAL A 303 -4.20 4.45 -3.05
C VAL A 303 -5.32 4.65 -2.06
N TYR A 304 -5.30 5.71 -1.27
CA TYR A 304 -6.30 5.94 -0.23
C TYR A 304 -6.51 7.44 0.00
N HIS A 305 -7.52 7.80 0.75
CA HIS A 305 -7.63 9.19 1.22
C HIS A 305 -7.32 9.31 2.70
N ALA A 306 -6.86 10.49 3.13
CA ALA A 306 -6.75 10.89 4.53
C ALA A 306 -6.80 12.42 4.65
N ARG A 307 -7.07 12.93 5.86
CA ARG A 307 -6.95 14.35 6.22
C ARG A 307 -5.66 14.59 6.98
N ASN A 308 -5.14 15.80 6.94
CA ASN A 308 -3.96 16.20 7.73
C ASN A 308 -4.32 16.89 9.06
N TYR A 309 -5.58 16.81 9.48
CA TYR A 309 -6.07 17.28 10.79
C TYR A 309 -7.10 16.30 11.35
N ARG A 310 -7.16 16.23 12.68
CA ARG A 310 -8.03 15.32 13.44
C ARG A 310 -9.45 15.87 13.60
N ASP A 311 -9.54 17.14 13.97
CA ASP A 311 -10.78 17.75 14.44
C ASP A 311 -11.50 18.40 13.25
N ILE A 312 -12.70 17.90 12.96
CA ILE A 312 -13.56 18.36 11.85
C ILE A 312 -14.67 19.20 12.47
N VAL A 313 -14.90 20.37 11.91
CA VAL A 313 -16.03 21.22 12.30
C VAL A 313 -17.25 20.86 11.48
N GLY A 314 -18.30 20.40 12.15
CA GLY A 314 -19.57 20.02 11.53
C GLY A 314 -19.60 18.56 11.05
N ASP A 315 -20.34 18.31 9.95
CA ASP A 315 -20.54 16.98 9.40
C ASP A 315 -19.30 16.51 8.61
N PRO A 316 -18.65 15.40 9.02
CA PRO A 316 -17.48 14.87 8.33
C PRO A 316 -17.69 14.55 6.84
N LEU A 317 -18.92 14.24 6.42
CA LEU A 317 -19.23 14.01 5.00
C LEU A 317 -19.16 15.29 4.18
N LYS A 318 -19.40 16.44 4.81
CA LYS A 318 -19.33 17.75 4.15
C LYS A 318 -17.96 18.39 4.20
N ASP A 319 -17.02 17.84 4.97
CA ASP A 319 -15.65 18.29 5.00
C ASP A 319 -14.94 17.86 3.70
N PRO A 320 -14.49 18.80 2.85
CA PRO A 320 -13.98 18.47 1.52
C PRO A 320 -12.56 17.91 1.52
N ASN A 321 -11.84 17.99 2.64
CA ASN A 321 -10.38 17.86 2.66
C ASN A 321 -9.90 16.41 2.85
N ARG A 322 -10.63 15.44 2.34
CA ARG A 322 -10.14 14.08 2.13
C ARG A 322 -9.20 14.09 0.93
N ARG A 323 -7.91 13.84 1.14
CA ARG A 323 -6.83 14.03 0.17
C ARG A 323 -6.32 12.69 -0.33
N THR A 324 -6.28 12.49 -1.64
CA THR A 324 -5.73 11.27 -2.25
C THR A 324 -4.24 11.14 -2.01
N ARG A 325 -3.79 9.96 -1.61
CA ARG A 325 -2.42 9.63 -1.23
C ARG A 325 -2.00 8.28 -1.76
N TYR A 326 -0.70 8.09 -1.94
CA TYR A 326 -0.07 6.84 -2.32
C TYR A 326 0.90 6.36 -1.25
N GLN A 327 1.01 5.03 -1.11
CA GLN A 327 2.15 4.40 -0.45
C GLN A 327 2.38 3.00 -0.99
N LYS A 328 3.65 2.57 -0.99
CA LYS A 328 4.04 1.21 -1.37
C LYS A 328 3.50 0.20 -0.36
N ILE A 329 3.00 -0.92 -0.87
CA ILE A 329 2.63 -2.07 -0.05
C ILE A 329 3.87 -2.96 0.07
N TYR A 330 4.20 -3.35 1.29
CA TYR A 330 5.19 -4.37 1.56
C TYR A 330 4.50 -5.70 1.89
N TRP A 331 5.21 -6.80 1.72
CA TRP A 331 4.66 -8.11 1.97
C TRP A 331 5.43 -8.79 3.09
N ASN A 332 4.70 -9.31 4.08
CA ASN A 332 5.27 -10.07 5.18
C ASN A 332 5.75 -11.44 4.68
N ALA A 333 6.58 -12.13 5.46
CA ALA A 333 7.10 -13.46 5.12
C ALA A 333 6.00 -14.53 4.96
N ASP A 334 4.85 -14.35 5.63
CA ASP A 334 3.67 -15.23 5.51
C ASP A 334 2.79 -14.91 4.28
N GLY A 335 3.23 -13.96 3.45
CA GLY A 335 2.54 -13.52 2.24
C GLY A 335 1.40 -12.53 2.46
N THR A 336 1.17 -12.07 3.69
CA THR A 336 0.15 -11.04 3.99
C THR A 336 0.65 -9.62 3.65
N PRO A 337 -0.24 -8.68 3.26
CA PRO A 337 0.16 -7.31 3.00
C PRO A 337 0.50 -6.56 4.29
N ASN A 338 1.53 -5.71 4.22
CA ASN A 338 1.90 -4.80 5.28
C ASN A 338 1.79 -3.36 4.76
N PHE A 339 0.75 -2.68 5.18
CA PHE A 339 0.47 -1.30 4.79
C PHE A 339 1.29 -0.28 5.59
N GLY A 340 1.88 -0.67 6.73
CA GLY A 340 2.60 0.25 7.62
C GLY A 340 1.68 1.25 8.31
N ILE A 341 2.09 2.51 8.31
CA ILE A 341 1.32 3.66 8.82
C ILE A 341 1.00 4.63 7.68
N PRO A 342 -0.08 5.42 7.76
CA PRO A 342 -0.33 6.45 6.76
C PRO A 342 0.84 7.44 6.75
N VAL A 343 1.46 7.63 5.57
CA VAL A 343 2.68 8.42 5.42
C VAL A 343 2.39 9.93 5.49
N ALA A 344 3.31 10.70 6.06
CA ALA A 344 3.20 12.17 6.13
C ALA A 344 3.17 12.82 4.74
N ASP A 345 2.79 14.09 4.65
CA ASP A 345 2.88 14.89 3.43
C ASP A 345 4.33 15.01 2.95
N GLY A 346 4.52 15.12 1.64
CA GLY A 346 5.81 15.16 0.98
C GLY A 346 6.24 13.81 0.40
N VAL A 347 7.54 13.57 0.22
CA VAL A 347 8.06 12.36 -0.42
C VAL A 347 7.76 11.12 0.41
N THR A 348 7.31 10.04 -0.25
CA THR A 348 7.06 8.76 0.43
C THR A 348 8.37 8.09 0.86
N PRO A 349 8.38 7.34 1.98
CA PRO A 349 9.57 6.71 2.48
C PRO A 349 9.97 5.47 1.66
N VAL A 350 11.25 5.12 1.75
CA VAL A 350 11.85 3.89 1.23
C VAL A 350 12.49 3.09 2.35
N ARG A 351 12.82 1.84 2.08
CA ARG A 351 13.64 0.98 2.94
C ARG A 351 15.02 0.81 2.31
N PHE A 352 16.02 0.48 3.13
CA PHE A 352 17.38 0.24 2.70
C PHE A 352 17.81 -1.16 3.13
N SER A 353 17.88 -2.12 2.19
CA SER A 353 18.43 -3.45 2.47
C SER A 353 19.95 -3.43 2.33
N SER A 354 20.65 -4.21 3.18
CA SER A 354 22.10 -4.33 3.12
C SER A 354 22.54 -5.15 1.91
N TYR A 355 23.63 -4.75 1.26
CA TYR A 355 24.24 -5.48 0.15
C TYR A 355 24.64 -6.91 0.52
N ASN A 356 25.37 -7.07 1.60
CA ASN A 356 25.90 -8.38 2.04
C ASN A 356 24.95 -9.16 2.98
N TYR A 357 23.86 -8.54 3.43
CA TYR A 357 22.79 -9.19 4.19
C TYR A 357 21.44 -8.72 3.63
N PRO A 358 21.02 -9.23 2.46
CA PRO A 358 19.87 -8.68 1.70
C PRO A 358 18.50 -8.85 2.41
N ASP A 359 18.43 -9.73 3.41
CA ASP A 359 17.29 -9.90 4.30
C ASP A 359 17.22 -8.87 5.44
N ARG A 360 18.27 -8.06 5.61
CA ARG A 360 18.37 -7.06 6.67
C ARG A 360 18.21 -5.64 6.13
N PHE A 361 17.43 -4.86 6.88
CA PHE A 361 17.12 -3.47 6.54
C PHE A 361 17.68 -2.53 7.58
N ILE A 362 18.11 -1.33 7.15
CA ILE A 362 18.35 -0.23 8.07
C ILE A 362 17.05 0.06 8.81
N ARG A 363 17.13 0.06 10.14
CA ARG A 363 16.03 0.43 11.03
C ARG A 363 16.56 1.11 12.30
N HIS A 364 15.73 1.77 13.04
CA HIS A 364 16.05 2.17 14.41
C HIS A 364 15.37 1.24 15.44
N TRP A 365 16.06 1.02 16.54
CA TRP A 365 15.53 0.39 17.74
C TRP A 365 15.96 1.25 18.93
N GLU A 366 14.99 1.76 19.69
CA GLU A 366 15.27 2.75 20.75
C GLU A 366 16.14 3.90 20.23
N PHE A 367 15.83 4.37 19.02
CA PHE A 367 16.54 5.40 18.26
C PHE A 367 17.99 5.05 17.84
N ARG A 368 18.57 3.94 18.24
CA ARG A 368 19.88 3.48 17.73
C ARG A 368 19.71 2.83 16.36
N ALA A 369 20.42 3.33 15.37
CA ALA A 369 20.33 2.79 14.02
C ALA A 369 21.11 1.46 13.89
N ARG A 370 20.50 0.48 13.20
CA ARG A 370 21.04 -0.85 13.00
C ARG A 370 20.50 -1.50 11.72
N THR A 371 21.07 -2.63 11.29
CA THR A 371 20.47 -3.50 10.29
C THR A 371 19.82 -4.71 10.98
N GLU A 372 18.58 -5.04 10.57
CA GLU A 372 17.82 -6.13 11.17
C GLU A 372 16.95 -6.85 10.14
N ALA A 373 16.90 -8.18 10.24
CA ALA A 373 15.95 -9.01 9.51
C ALA A 373 14.60 -9.02 10.24
N ASN A 374 13.53 -9.35 9.53
CA ASN A 374 12.18 -9.53 10.10
C ASN A 374 11.70 -8.35 10.96
N VAL A 375 11.88 -7.12 10.45
CA VAL A 375 11.44 -5.91 11.15
C VAL A 375 9.93 -5.95 11.36
N THR A 376 9.49 -6.11 12.60
CA THR A 376 8.07 -6.25 12.96
C THR A 376 7.28 -4.97 12.81
N ASN A 377 7.88 -3.81 13.13
CA ASN A 377 7.29 -2.50 12.87
C ASN A 377 7.92 -1.93 11.59
N LEU A 378 7.21 -2.05 10.48
CA LEU A 378 7.69 -1.63 9.17
C LEU A 378 8.22 -0.20 9.18
N ALA A 379 7.51 0.72 9.84
CA ALA A 379 7.82 2.14 9.85
C ALA A 379 9.18 2.47 10.49
N ASP A 380 9.71 1.62 11.40
CA ASP A 380 11.04 1.79 11.98
C ASP A 380 12.17 1.60 10.95
N SER A 381 11.88 0.95 9.82
CA SER A 381 12.83 0.72 8.72
C SER A 381 12.54 1.56 7.48
N GLN A 382 11.66 2.53 7.60
CA GLN A 382 11.29 3.43 6.50
C GLN A 382 11.86 4.83 6.74
N PHE A 383 12.54 5.36 5.73
CA PHE A 383 13.16 6.69 5.77
C PHE A 383 12.81 7.47 4.50
N ARG A 384 12.53 8.74 4.66
CA ARG A 384 12.33 9.70 3.57
C ARG A 384 13.70 10.28 3.18
N VAL A 385 14.05 10.17 1.91
CA VAL A 385 15.26 10.83 1.39
C VAL A 385 14.83 12.25 1.03
N VAL A 386 15.25 13.21 1.82
CA VAL A 386 14.89 14.62 1.68
C VAL A 386 16.14 15.46 1.36
N PRO A 387 16.00 16.69 0.85
CA PRO A 387 17.15 17.61 0.72
C PRO A 387 17.90 17.72 2.05
N GLY A 388 19.21 17.67 1.99
CA GLY A 388 20.06 17.68 3.20
C GLY A 388 19.90 18.97 4.01
N LEU A 389 19.87 18.84 5.34
CA LEU A 389 19.73 19.97 6.26
C LEU A 389 20.88 20.98 6.10
N ALA A 390 22.11 20.51 5.81
CA ALA A 390 23.25 21.38 5.51
C ALA A 390 23.19 21.99 4.10
N GLY A 391 22.21 21.65 3.25
CA GLY A 391 22.16 22.09 1.86
C GLY A 391 23.25 21.46 0.99
N ASN A 392 23.83 22.24 0.07
CA ASN A 392 25.01 21.88 -0.75
C ASN A 392 24.86 20.58 -1.57
N GLY A 393 23.63 20.26 -2.04
CA GLY A 393 23.37 19.05 -2.83
C GLY A 393 23.48 17.75 -2.03
N THR A 394 23.38 17.83 -0.70
CA THR A 394 23.32 16.68 0.20
C THR A 394 21.89 16.17 0.35
N VAL A 395 21.76 15.02 0.99
CA VAL A 395 20.47 14.43 1.42
C VAL A 395 20.50 14.17 2.92
N SER A 396 19.31 14.20 3.53
CA SER A 396 19.10 13.71 4.89
C SER A 396 18.07 12.57 4.88
N LEU A 397 18.21 11.63 5.80
CA LEU A 397 17.37 10.45 5.91
C LEU A 397 16.41 10.64 7.11
N GLU A 398 15.20 11.13 6.83
CA GLU A 398 14.18 11.41 7.83
C GLU A 398 13.39 10.13 8.17
N SER A 399 13.18 9.87 9.45
CA SER A 399 12.37 8.73 9.91
C SER A 399 10.90 8.89 9.53
N ALA A 400 10.30 7.85 8.92
CA ALA A 400 8.90 7.88 8.48
C ALA A 400 7.91 7.97 9.65
N ASN A 401 8.21 7.33 10.77
CA ASN A 401 7.34 7.29 11.95
C ASN A 401 7.67 8.35 13.02
N PHE A 402 8.73 9.11 12.82
CA PHE A 402 9.11 10.26 13.64
C PHE A 402 9.50 11.44 12.74
N PRO A 403 8.53 12.13 12.09
CA PRO A 403 8.81 13.31 11.28
C PRO A 403 9.63 14.35 12.07
N GLY A 404 10.63 14.95 11.41
CA GLY A 404 11.59 15.85 12.05
C GLY A 404 12.72 15.16 12.82
N TYR A 405 12.79 13.82 12.76
CA TYR A 405 13.91 13.04 13.28
C TYR A 405 14.70 12.44 12.11
N TYR A 406 16.04 12.53 12.18
CA TYR A 406 16.91 12.15 11.08
C TYR A 406 17.97 11.15 11.53
N LEU A 407 18.44 10.31 10.60
CA LEU A 407 19.69 9.59 10.82
C LEU A 407 20.81 10.61 10.90
N ARG A 408 21.47 10.66 12.05
CA ARG A 408 22.66 11.49 12.24
C ARG A 408 23.79 10.69 12.89
N HIS A 409 25.03 11.06 12.62
CA HIS A 409 26.16 10.48 13.35
C HIS A 409 26.53 11.32 14.58
N LYS A 410 26.91 10.65 15.65
CA LYS A 410 27.39 11.23 16.91
C LYS A 410 28.43 10.31 17.50
N ASN A 411 29.66 10.79 17.68
CA ASN A 411 30.78 9.95 18.11
C ASN A 411 30.99 8.72 17.21
N ASN A 412 30.84 8.88 15.92
CA ASN A 412 30.86 7.84 14.88
C ASN A 412 29.70 6.82 14.92
N GLU A 413 28.80 6.85 15.88
CA GLU A 413 27.59 6.04 15.94
C GLU A 413 26.47 6.74 15.15
N VAL A 414 25.55 5.98 14.55
CA VAL A 414 24.39 6.52 13.84
C VAL A 414 23.13 6.33 14.68
N TRP A 415 22.43 7.43 14.91
CA TRP A 415 21.22 7.50 15.71
C TRP A 415 20.09 8.17 14.91
N VAL A 416 18.84 7.93 15.30
CA VAL A 416 17.69 8.72 14.84
C VAL A 416 17.41 9.75 15.92
N GLU A 417 17.70 11.01 15.68
CA GLU A 417 17.50 12.08 16.66
C GLU A 417 16.69 13.24 16.05
N LYS A 418 15.97 13.95 16.94
CA LYS A 418 15.19 15.11 16.54
C LYS A 418 16.11 16.24 16.14
N ASP A 419 15.81 16.91 15.06
CA ASP A 419 16.48 18.15 14.65
C ASP A 419 16.38 19.19 15.78
N ASP A 420 17.52 19.67 16.24
CA ASP A 420 17.66 20.66 17.30
C ASP A 420 17.92 22.08 16.76
N GLY A 421 17.93 22.24 15.42
CA GLY A 421 18.13 23.51 14.72
C GLY A 421 19.57 24.04 14.80
N THR A 422 20.54 23.20 15.15
CA THR A 422 21.95 23.61 15.19
C THR A 422 22.68 23.22 13.90
N THR A 423 23.62 24.06 13.47
CA THR A 423 24.51 23.74 12.32
C THR A 423 25.28 22.44 12.53
N LEU A 424 25.60 22.08 13.79
CA LEU A 424 26.25 20.81 14.09
C LEU A 424 25.32 19.64 13.75
N PHE A 425 24.04 19.70 14.15
CA PHE A 425 23.05 18.69 13.81
C PHE A 425 22.89 18.58 12.30
N ASP A 426 22.71 19.72 11.61
CA ASP A 426 22.51 19.77 10.16
C ASP A 426 23.66 19.08 9.42
N ASN A 427 24.90 19.35 9.83
CA ASN A 427 26.09 18.75 9.23
C ASN A 427 26.19 17.25 9.51
N ASP A 428 25.89 16.81 10.74
CA ASP A 428 25.94 15.41 11.17
C ASP A 428 24.83 14.56 10.56
N ALA A 429 23.69 15.17 10.17
CA ALA A 429 22.52 14.53 9.56
C ALA A 429 22.49 14.65 8.03
N SER A 430 23.51 15.26 7.42
CA SER A 430 23.61 15.45 5.97
C SER A 430 24.66 14.52 5.36
N PHE A 431 24.31 13.94 4.22
CA PHE A 431 25.14 12.96 3.52
C PHE A 431 25.18 13.25 2.02
N HIS A 432 26.29 12.96 1.38
CA HIS A 432 26.33 12.82 -0.07
C HIS A 432 25.88 11.40 -0.45
N GLU A 433 24.79 11.30 -1.19
CA GLU A 433 24.40 10.02 -1.79
C GLU A 433 25.36 9.72 -2.95
N ARG A 434 26.05 8.58 -2.87
CA ARG A 434 27.00 8.09 -3.84
C ARG A 434 26.52 6.78 -4.46
N ALA A 435 27.04 6.45 -5.64
CA ALA A 435 26.91 5.09 -6.16
C ALA A 435 27.48 4.10 -5.13
N GLY A 436 26.85 2.94 -5.02
CA GLY A 436 27.24 1.92 -4.05
C GLY A 436 28.70 1.51 -4.17
N LEU A 437 29.44 1.53 -3.08
CA LEU A 437 30.88 1.21 -3.06
C LEU A 437 31.21 -0.23 -3.47
N ALA A 438 30.25 -1.18 -3.28
CA ALA A 438 30.37 -2.58 -3.70
C ALA A 438 29.56 -2.89 -4.95
N ASP A 439 28.53 -2.08 -5.27
CA ASP A 439 27.69 -2.21 -6.46
C ASP A 439 27.30 -0.81 -6.95
N SER A 440 28.09 -0.28 -7.86
CA SER A 440 27.88 1.07 -8.39
C SER A 440 26.69 1.19 -9.36
N ALA A 441 26.16 0.07 -9.84
CA ALA A 441 25.07 0.06 -10.81
C ALA A 441 23.69 0.15 -10.14
N ALA A 442 23.49 -0.51 -8.99
CA ALA A 442 22.19 -0.60 -8.35
C ALA A 442 22.20 -0.15 -6.88
N GLY A 443 23.36 -0.16 -6.22
CA GLY A 443 23.50 0.22 -4.82
C GLY A 443 23.70 1.72 -4.61
N VAL A 444 23.46 2.14 -3.37
CA VAL A 444 23.77 3.48 -2.85
C VAL A 444 24.65 3.40 -1.63
N SER A 445 25.49 4.41 -1.42
CA SER A 445 26.31 4.62 -0.22
C SER A 445 26.18 6.06 0.24
N TYR A 446 26.16 6.29 1.56
CA TYR A 446 25.97 7.61 2.14
C TYR A 446 27.26 8.11 2.79
N GLU A 447 27.95 9.05 2.14
CA GLU A 447 29.17 9.68 2.62
C GLU A 447 28.81 10.86 3.53
N SER A 448 29.42 10.93 4.72
CA SER A 448 29.20 12.03 5.65
C SER A 448 29.61 13.38 5.04
N TYR A 449 28.76 14.39 5.18
CA TYR A 449 29.04 15.75 4.69
C TYR A 449 30.26 16.40 5.40
N ASN A 450 30.26 16.34 6.73
CA ASN A 450 31.31 17.01 7.53
C ASN A 450 32.55 16.14 7.81
N PHE A 451 32.53 14.86 7.45
CA PHE A 451 33.66 13.94 7.54
C PHE A 451 33.87 13.20 6.21
N PRO A 452 34.38 13.85 5.16
CA PRO A 452 34.60 13.23 3.86
C PRO A 452 35.43 11.94 3.97
N GLY A 453 35.10 10.96 3.14
CA GLY A 453 35.71 9.62 3.17
C GLY A 453 35.14 8.67 4.25
N ARG A 454 34.22 9.14 5.10
CA ARG A 454 33.49 8.29 6.04
C ARG A 454 32.08 8.05 5.52
N TYR A 455 31.63 6.81 5.62
CA TYR A 455 30.34 6.37 5.10
C TYR A 455 29.48 5.76 6.21
N ILE A 456 28.17 5.86 6.09
CA ILE A 456 27.26 5.02 6.88
C ILE A 456 27.54 3.57 6.48
N ARG A 457 27.92 2.76 7.46
CA ARG A 457 28.11 1.31 7.31
C ARG A 457 27.64 0.57 8.54
N HIS A 458 27.28 -0.69 8.38
CA HIS A 458 27.05 -1.54 9.55
C HIS A 458 28.34 -2.27 9.98
N TYR A 459 28.46 -2.45 11.28
CA TYR A 459 29.47 -3.33 11.90
C TYR A 459 28.79 -4.04 13.07
N ASN A 460 28.83 -5.36 13.11
CA ASN A 460 28.03 -6.18 14.04
C ASN A 460 26.55 -5.74 14.07
N HIS A 461 25.99 -5.47 12.90
CA HIS A 461 24.63 -5.00 12.68
C HIS A 461 24.26 -3.62 13.25
N LEU A 462 25.13 -2.94 13.98
CA LEU A 462 24.93 -1.52 14.36
C LEU A 462 25.47 -0.61 13.27
N LEU A 463 24.84 0.56 13.08
CA LEU A 463 25.30 1.56 12.10
C LEU A 463 26.30 2.51 12.72
N TYR A 464 27.34 2.77 11.93
CA TYR A 464 28.42 3.72 12.23
C TYR A 464 28.74 4.59 11.01
N THR A 465 29.36 5.75 11.24
CA THR A 465 30.00 6.55 10.19
C THR A 465 31.52 6.37 10.30
N GLN A 466 32.11 5.61 9.39
CA GLN A 466 33.50 5.19 9.46
C GLN A 466 34.21 5.26 8.10
N PRO A 467 35.57 5.40 8.06
CA PRO A 467 36.33 5.20 6.84
C PRO A 467 36.13 3.79 6.26
N VAL A 468 36.06 3.70 4.93
CA VAL A 468 35.83 2.45 4.21
C VAL A 468 37.04 2.16 3.32
N THR A 469 37.90 1.24 3.76
CA THR A 469 39.15 0.91 3.07
C THR A 469 39.24 -0.54 2.61
N THR A 470 38.39 -1.43 3.13
CA THR A 470 38.38 -2.87 2.83
C THR A 470 37.20 -3.27 1.93
N THR A 471 37.31 -4.43 1.26
CA THR A 471 36.20 -4.98 0.46
C THR A 471 34.96 -5.20 1.31
N VAL A 472 35.10 -5.79 2.51
CA VAL A 472 33.98 -6.02 3.44
C VAL A 472 33.38 -4.68 3.87
N GLY A 473 34.19 -3.68 4.17
CA GLY A 473 33.73 -2.33 4.51
C GLY A 473 32.90 -1.69 3.40
N ARG A 474 33.28 -1.90 2.12
CA ARG A 474 32.50 -1.43 0.96
C ARG A 474 31.14 -2.13 0.88
N GLN A 475 31.10 -3.44 1.13
CA GLN A 475 29.87 -4.21 1.18
C GLN A 475 28.94 -3.74 2.32
N ASP A 476 29.50 -3.53 3.52
CA ASP A 476 28.77 -3.05 4.69
C ASP A 476 28.22 -1.62 4.51
N ALA A 477 28.82 -0.82 3.64
CA ALA A 477 28.43 0.56 3.34
C ALA A 477 27.56 0.69 2.07
N THR A 478 27.19 -0.42 1.44
CA THR A 478 26.33 -0.44 0.25
C THR A 478 24.94 -0.94 0.59
N PHE A 479 23.93 -0.20 0.16
CA PHE A 479 22.53 -0.51 0.42
C PHE A 479 21.71 -0.43 -0.86
N TYR A 480 20.59 -1.15 -0.90
CA TYR A 480 19.60 -1.07 -1.97
C TYR A 480 18.33 -0.38 -1.47
N LYS A 481 17.89 0.65 -2.19
CA LYS A 481 16.58 1.28 -1.95
C LYS A 481 15.46 0.36 -2.44
N GLN A 482 14.43 0.21 -1.59
CA GLN A 482 13.24 -0.59 -1.90
C GLN A 482 11.94 0.18 -1.67
#